data_ca0243a270562f00f0cec44b85fdc4e5
#
_entry.id   ca0243a270562f00f0cec44b85fdc4e5
#
_cell.length_a   1.000
_cell.length_b   1.000
_cell.length_c   1.000
_cell.angle_alpha   90.00
_cell.angle_beta   90.00
_cell.angle_gamma   90.00
#
_symmetry.space_group_name_H-M   'P 1'
#
loop_
_entity.id
_entity.type
_entity.pdbx_description
1 polymer ?
#
loop_
_entity_poly.entity_id
_entity_poly.type
_entity_poly.pdbx_seq_one_letter_code
_entity_poly.pdbx_strand_id
1 'polypeptide(L)'
;MSKALGLLSGGLDSSLAALCLKRQGIEVTAIAFVTPFFGSSKAVQAAGLMDIPLIVENISDVHLDMVKNPRYGYGKNMNPCIDCHAMMFRLAGEVMLERGFDFLFSGEVLGQRPMSQNARALNSVANYSGYPDRILRPLSAKVLPITPMETHGLVDREQLLDIQGRSRKPQ
;
A
#
# COMPACT_ATOMS: atom_id res chain seq x y z
N MET A 1 0.81 -14.53 -15.88
CA MET A 1 0.47 -13.12 -15.57
C MET A 1 0.46 -12.91 -14.05
N SER A 2 1.18 -11.90 -13.59
CA SER A 2 1.21 -11.57 -12.16
C SER A 2 -0.10 -10.94 -11.72
N LYS A 3 -0.50 -11.23 -10.49
CA LYS A 3 -1.69 -10.67 -9.86
C LYS A 3 -1.28 -9.85 -8.64
N ALA A 4 -1.65 -8.57 -8.62
CA ALA A 4 -1.29 -7.66 -7.55
C ALA A 4 -2.55 -7.18 -6.81
N LEU A 5 -2.47 -7.10 -5.49
CA LEU A 5 -3.51 -6.54 -4.64
C LEU A 5 -2.97 -5.28 -3.97
N GLY A 6 -3.61 -4.15 -4.18
CA GLY A 6 -3.12 -2.87 -3.70
C GLY A 6 -4.07 -2.13 -2.79
N LEU A 7 -3.51 -1.45 -1.79
CA LEU A 7 -4.27 -0.56 -0.93
C LEU A 7 -4.67 0.68 -1.74
N LEU A 8 -5.96 0.96 -1.82
CA LEU A 8 -6.49 2.11 -2.57
C LEU A 8 -7.24 3.04 -1.62
N SER A 9 -6.72 4.25 -1.48
CA SER A 9 -7.39 5.31 -0.71
C SER A 9 -8.27 6.21 -1.57
N GLY A 10 -8.07 6.17 -2.89
CA GLY A 10 -8.71 7.09 -3.83
C GLY A 10 -7.91 8.36 -4.06
N GLY A 11 -6.75 8.52 -3.41
CA GLY A 11 -5.86 9.64 -3.64
C GLY A 11 -4.97 9.45 -4.86
N LEU A 12 -4.21 10.50 -5.22
CA LEU A 12 -3.35 10.49 -6.40
C LEU A 12 -2.32 9.37 -6.36
N ASP A 13 -1.59 9.23 -5.24
CA ASP A 13 -0.48 8.29 -5.16
C ASP A 13 -0.94 6.84 -5.28
N SER A 14 -2.00 6.44 -4.58
CA SER A 14 -2.50 5.06 -4.67
C SER A 14 -3.04 4.76 -6.08
N SER A 15 -3.66 5.73 -6.72
CA SER A 15 -4.15 5.58 -8.10
C SER A 15 -3.00 5.46 -9.10
N LEU A 16 -1.96 6.27 -8.95
CA LEU A 16 -0.77 6.20 -9.81
C LEU A 16 -0.04 4.86 -9.66
N ALA A 17 0.07 4.36 -8.43
CA ALA A 17 0.69 3.05 -8.18
C ALA A 17 -0.08 1.94 -8.91
N ALA A 18 -1.40 1.94 -8.82
CA ALA A 18 -2.24 0.96 -9.49
C ALA A 18 -2.09 1.05 -11.02
N LEU A 19 -2.11 2.25 -11.58
CA LEU A 19 -1.95 2.45 -13.03
C LEU A 19 -0.56 2.05 -13.51
N CYS A 20 0.47 2.31 -12.72
CA CYS A 20 1.84 1.93 -13.02
C CYS A 20 1.96 0.41 -13.22
N LEU A 21 1.33 -0.37 -12.37
CA LEU A 21 1.32 -1.83 -12.49
C LEU A 21 0.40 -2.32 -13.61
N LYS A 22 -0.78 -1.73 -13.74
CA LYS A 22 -1.72 -2.09 -14.81
C LYS A 22 -1.10 -1.88 -16.19
N ARG A 23 -0.33 -0.82 -16.35
CA ARG A 23 0.37 -0.48 -17.56
C ARG A 23 1.40 -1.53 -17.98
N GLN A 24 1.94 -2.30 -17.03
CA GLN A 24 2.86 -3.41 -17.31
C GLN A 24 2.13 -4.71 -17.70
N GLY A 25 0.81 -4.69 -17.77
CA GLY A 25 0.02 -5.90 -18.04
C GLY A 25 -0.24 -6.76 -16.81
N ILE A 26 0.04 -6.25 -15.60
CA ILE A 26 -0.24 -6.96 -14.35
C ILE A 26 -1.74 -6.88 -14.06
N GLU A 27 -2.31 -7.99 -13.60
CA GLU A 27 -3.72 -8.02 -13.16
C GLU A 27 -3.81 -7.36 -11.79
N VAL A 28 -4.39 -6.15 -11.76
CA VAL A 28 -4.47 -5.31 -10.56
C VAL A 28 -5.86 -5.39 -9.97
N THR A 29 -5.95 -5.68 -8.67
CA THR A 29 -7.16 -5.56 -7.86
C THR A 29 -6.85 -4.62 -6.70
N ALA A 30 -7.79 -3.76 -6.36
CA ALA A 30 -7.66 -2.84 -5.24
C ALA A 30 -8.42 -3.36 -4.02
N ILE A 31 -7.93 -2.99 -2.83
CA ILE A 31 -8.64 -3.23 -1.58
C ILE A 31 -8.72 -1.92 -0.81
N ALA A 32 -9.89 -1.61 -0.28
CA ALA A 32 -10.12 -0.44 0.57
C ALA A 32 -10.70 -0.90 1.89
N PHE A 33 -10.21 -0.31 2.97
CA PHE A 33 -10.68 -0.61 4.32
C PHE A 33 -11.58 0.52 4.83
N VAL A 34 -12.69 0.14 5.44
CA VAL A 34 -13.69 1.08 5.98
C VAL A 34 -13.67 1.02 7.50
N THR A 35 -13.64 2.20 8.14
CA THR A 35 -13.77 2.35 9.58
C THR A 35 -14.76 3.47 9.88
N PRO A 36 -15.13 3.73 11.14
CA PRO A 36 -15.94 4.91 11.48
C PRO A 36 -15.28 6.24 11.13
N PHE A 37 -13.96 6.25 10.90
CA PHE A 37 -13.19 7.47 10.65
C PHE A 37 -12.97 7.71 9.15
N PHE A 38 -13.06 6.69 8.31
CA PHE A 38 -12.91 6.84 6.87
C PHE A 38 -13.74 5.80 6.12
N GLY A 39 -14.29 6.24 5.01
CA GLY A 39 -15.12 5.40 4.13
C GLY A 39 -14.40 5.01 2.86
N SER A 40 -15.15 4.44 1.92
CA SER A 40 -14.62 3.90 0.67
C SER A 40 -15.04 4.66 -0.58
N SER A 41 -15.80 5.77 -0.47
CA SER A 41 -16.37 6.44 -1.64
C SER A 41 -15.32 6.90 -2.66
N LYS A 42 -14.20 7.46 -2.19
CA LYS A 42 -13.11 7.87 -3.08
C LYS A 42 -12.43 6.68 -3.76
N ALA A 43 -12.25 5.58 -3.03
CA ALA A 43 -11.67 4.37 -3.57
C ALA A 43 -12.58 3.73 -4.63
N VAL A 44 -13.87 3.68 -4.38
CA VAL A 44 -14.87 3.18 -5.33
C VAL A 44 -14.82 3.98 -6.62
N GLN A 45 -14.80 5.31 -6.51
CA GLN A 45 -14.73 6.20 -7.66
C GLN A 45 -13.44 6.01 -8.46
N ALA A 46 -12.30 5.95 -7.78
CA ALA A 46 -11.00 5.76 -8.40
C ALA A 46 -10.90 4.40 -9.10
N ALA A 47 -11.34 3.33 -8.46
CA ALA A 47 -11.34 1.99 -9.05
C ALA A 47 -12.22 1.93 -10.30
N GLY A 48 -13.39 2.59 -10.26
CA GLY A 48 -14.28 2.68 -11.43
C GLY A 48 -13.63 3.40 -12.60
N LEU A 49 -12.94 4.51 -12.34
CA LEU A 49 -12.25 5.28 -13.37
C LEU A 49 -11.07 4.52 -13.97
N MET A 50 -10.38 3.70 -13.18
CA MET A 50 -9.26 2.89 -13.64
C MET A 50 -9.68 1.53 -14.22
N ASP A 51 -10.95 1.20 -14.12
CA ASP A 51 -11.50 -0.09 -14.55
C ASP A 51 -10.77 -1.27 -13.89
N ILE A 52 -10.64 -1.23 -12.57
CA ILE A 52 -10.07 -2.31 -11.76
C ILE A 52 -11.07 -2.79 -10.71
N PRO A 53 -11.06 -4.09 -10.36
CA PRO A 53 -11.90 -4.61 -9.28
C PRO A 53 -11.53 -3.99 -7.95
N LEU A 54 -12.51 -3.82 -7.06
CA LEU A 54 -12.32 -3.29 -5.71
C LEU A 54 -12.94 -4.23 -4.69
N ILE A 55 -12.16 -4.58 -3.68
CA ILE A 55 -12.62 -5.30 -2.49
C ILE A 55 -12.76 -4.26 -1.38
N VAL A 56 -13.91 -4.24 -0.72
CA VAL A 56 -14.15 -3.34 0.42
C VAL A 56 -14.32 -4.17 1.68
N GLU A 57 -13.48 -3.90 2.68
CA GLU A 57 -13.48 -4.62 3.95
C GLU A 57 -13.75 -3.64 5.09
N ASN A 58 -14.73 -3.97 5.94
CA ASN A 58 -14.99 -3.19 7.15
C ASN A 58 -14.12 -3.71 8.29
N ILE A 59 -13.24 -2.84 8.80
CA ILE A 59 -12.28 -3.18 9.85
C ILE A 59 -12.50 -2.36 11.11
N SER A 60 -13.72 -1.86 11.31
CA SER A 60 -14.04 -0.96 12.43
C SER A 60 -13.58 -1.49 13.79
N ASP A 61 -13.86 -2.75 14.10
CA ASP A 61 -13.50 -3.36 15.38
C ASP A 61 -11.98 -3.50 15.54
N VAL A 62 -11.30 -4.00 14.51
CA VAL A 62 -9.83 -4.18 14.52
C VAL A 62 -9.13 -2.84 14.63
N HIS A 63 -9.60 -1.84 13.87
CA HIS A 63 -9.02 -0.50 13.89
C HIS A 63 -9.20 0.16 15.25
N LEU A 64 -10.36 0.04 15.86
CA LEU A 64 -10.63 0.62 17.19
C LEU A 64 -9.73 0.00 18.25
N ASP A 65 -9.53 -1.30 18.20
CA ASP A 65 -8.63 -2.00 19.13
C ASP A 65 -7.18 -1.50 18.97
N MET A 66 -6.73 -1.33 17.74
CA MET A 66 -5.40 -0.81 17.43
C MET A 66 -5.22 0.63 17.94
N VAL A 67 -6.25 1.48 17.79
CA VAL A 67 -6.21 2.87 18.26
C VAL A 67 -6.15 2.94 19.78
N LYS A 68 -6.85 2.03 20.47
CA LYS A 68 -6.82 1.96 21.93
C LYS A 68 -5.48 1.44 22.46
N ASN A 69 -4.86 0.50 21.75
CA ASN A 69 -3.64 -0.18 22.16
C ASN A 69 -2.60 -0.21 21.05
N PRO A 70 -2.10 0.95 20.57
CA PRO A 70 -1.15 0.98 19.47
C PRO A 70 0.20 0.43 19.92
N ARG A 71 0.81 -0.41 19.06
CA ARG A 71 2.13 -1.00 19.32
C ARG A 71 3.21 0.08 19.49
N TYR A 72 3.11 1.17 18.72
CA TYR A 72 4.05 2.29 18.76
C TYR A 72 3.52 3.48 19.54
N GLY A 73 2.30 3.37 20.08
CA GLY A 73 1.66 4.38 20.92
C GLY A 73 1.31 5.70 20.21
N TYR A 74 1.26 6.77 20.98
CA TYR A 74 0.90 8.10 20.51
C TYR A 74 2.03 9.10 20.77
N GLY A 75 2.13 10.14 19.93
CA GLY A 75 3.05 11.25 20.16
C GLY A 75 4.43 11.04 19.54
N LYS A 76 5.45 11.71 20.13
CA LYS A 76 6.79 11.82 19.56
C LYS A 76 7.49 10.47 19.35
N ASN A 77 7.36 9.57 20.31
CA ASN A 77 7.94 8.23 20.23
C ASN A 77 6.88 7.17 19.96
N MET A 78 5.71 7.60 19.55
CA MET A 78 4.52 6.78 19.37
C MET A 78 3.97 7.06 17.99
N ASN A 79 3.73 6.02 17.18
CA ASN A 79 3.32 6.22 15.79
C ASN A 79 2.17 5.29 15.39
N PRO A 80 0.92 5.68 15.69
CA PRO A 80 -0.25 4.89 15.29
C PRO A 80 -0.40 4.76 13.76
N CYS A 81 0.22 5.65 12.98
CA CYS A 81 0.22 5.53 11.52
C CYS A 81 0.97 4.29 11.06
N ILE A 82 2.09 3.95 11.72
CA ILE A 82 2.83 2.72 11.42
C ILE A 82 1.96 1.50 11.75
N ASP A 83 1.33 1.48 12.93
CA ASP A 83 0.44 0.39 13.33
C ASP A 83 -0.75 0.24 12.37
N CYS A 84 -1.34 1.36 11.95
CA CYS A 84 -2.48 1.37 11.03
C CYS A 84 -2.08 0.79 9.66
N HIS A 85 -0.98 1.26 9.11
CA HIS A 85 -0.49 0.78 7.81
C HIS A 85 -0.09 -0.70 7.87
N ALA A 86 0.60 -1.11 8.93
CA ALA A 86 1.00 -2.51 9.12
C ALA A 86 -0.23 -3.41 9.25
N MET A 87 -1.25 -2.97 9.97
CA MET A 87 -2.51 -3.70 10.09
C MET A 87 -3.21 -3.86 8.72
N MET A 88 -3.27 -2.79 7.95
CA MET A 88 -3.90 -2.83 6.62
C MET A 88 -3.16 -3.80 5.68
N PHE A 89 -1.83 -3.78 5.68
CA PHE A 89 -1.04 -4.72 4.89
C PHE A 89 -1.21 -6.15 5.38
N ARG A 90 -1.30 -6.37 6.69
CA ARG A 90 -1.53 -7.71 7.25
C ARG A 90 -2.87 -8.26 6.78
N LEU A 91 -3.93 -7.46 6.88
CA LEU A 91 -5.27 -7.86 6.45
C LEU A 91 -5.32 -8.07 4.93
N ALA A 92 -4.68 -7.19 4.17
CA ALA A 92 -4.56 -7.35 2.73
C ALA A 92 -3.76 -8.61 2.37
N GLY A 93 -2.73 -8.93 3.15
CA GLY A 93 -1.93 -10.15 2.98
C GLY A 93 -2.76 -11.42 3.18
N GLU A 94 -3.68 -11.41 4.14
CA GLU A 94 -4.60 -12.52 4.34
C GLU A 94 -5.49 -12.74 3.11
N VAL A 95 -6.03 -11.65 2.55
CA VAL A 95 -6.82 -11.69 1.31
C VAL A 95 -5.96 -12.16 0.14
N MET A 96 -4.71 -11.68 0.05
CA MET A 96 -3.75 -12.09 -0.97
C MET A 96 -3.57 -13.60 -0.99
N LEU A 97 -3.32 -14.21 0.16
CA LEU A 97 -3.14 -15.65 0.27
C LEU A 97 -4.43 -16.42 -0.02
N GLU A 98 -5.56 -15.93 0.48
CA GLU A 98 -6.86 -16.56 0.29
C GLU A 98 -7.30 -16.57 -1.17
N ARG A 99 -7.05 -15.48 -1.90
CA ARG A 99 -7.50 -15.31 -3.29
C ARG A 99 -6.43 -15.51 -4.34
N GLY A 100 -5.21 -15.87 -3.94
CA GLY A 100 -4.14 -16.23 -4.87
C GLY A 100 -3.48 -15.06 -5.59
N PHE A 101 -3.36 -13.91 -4.94
CA PHE A 101 -2.55 -12.81 -5.45
C PHE A 101 -1.07 -13.07 -5.20
N ASP A 102 -0.21 -12.56 -6.06
CA ASP A 102 1.23 -12.79 -5.98
C ASP A 102 1.94 -11.84 -5.02
N PHE A 103 1.48 -10.59 -4.95
CA PHE A 103 2.08 -9.59 -4.07
C PHE A 103 1.11 -8.45 -3.76
N LEU A 104 1.50 -7.65 -2.76
CA LEU A 104 0.79 -6.43 -2.35
C LEU A 104 1.53 -5.20 -2.89
N PHE A 105 0.79 -4.12 -3.11
CA PHE A 105 1.40 -2.82 -3.42
C PHE A 105 0.65 -1.69 -2.73
N SER A 106 1.31 -0.54 -2.61
CA SER A 106 0.71 0.66 -2.07
C SER A 106 1.21 1.90 -2.80
N GLY A 107 0.52 3.01 -2.58
CA GLY A 107 0.94 4.33 -3.07
C GLY A 107 1.88 5.06 -2.12
N GLU A 108 2.48 4.39 -1.16
CA GLU A 108 3.45 5.00 -0.26
C GLU A 108 4.65 5.53 -1.04
N VAL A 109 5.12 6.72 -0.65
CA VAL A 109 6.26 7.38 -1.31
C VAL A 109 7.30 7.72 -0.24
N LEU A 110 8.54 7.34 -0.52
CA LEU A 110 9.66 7.63 0.39
C LEU A 110 9.77 9.14 0.63
N GLY A 111 9.75 9.54 1.89
CA GLY A 111 9.90 10.93 2.27
C GLY A 111 8.66 11.80 2.16
N GLN A 112 7.54 11.27 1.71
CA GLN A 112 6.30 12.05 1.59
C GLN A 112 5.77 12.49 2.96
N ARG A 113 5.82 11.60 3.93
CA ARG A 113 5.41 11.88 5.33
C ARG A 113 6.57 11.53 6.24
N PRO A 114 7.21 12.52 6.88
CA PRO A 114 8.41 12.27 7.68
C PRO A 114 8.21 11.25 8.80
N MET A 115 7.02 11.18 9.40
CA MET A 115 6.76 10.30 10.54
C MET A 115 6.35 8.88 10.13
N SER A 116 5.81 8.68 8.94
CA SER A 116 5.25 7.38 8.54
C SER A 116 5.77 6.85 7.22
N GLN A 117 6.43 7.65 6.40
CA GLN A 117 6.94 7.25 5.09
C GLN A 117 8.41 7.56 4.88
N ASN A 118 9.21 7.70 5.96
CA ASN A 118 10.66 7.64 5.84
C ASN A 118 11.10 6.17 5.69
N ALA A 119 12.36 5.94 5.30
CA ALA A 119 12.86 4.58 5.03
C ALA A 119 12.66 3.63 6.22
N ARG A 120 12.90 4.12 7.43
CA ARG A 120 12.74 3.33 8.66
C ARG A 120 11.28 2.95 8.91
N ALA A 121 10.37 3.92 8.73
CA ALA A 121 8.95 3.68 8.93
C ALA A 121 8.39 2.71 7.88
N LEU A 122 8.76 2.85 6.62
CA LEU A 122 8.35 1.93 5.56
C LEU A 122 8.83 0.50 5.85
N ASN A 123 10.06 0.36 6.31
CA ASN A 123 10.61 -0.94 6.68
C ASN A 123 9.88 -1.54 7.89
N SER A 124 9.56 -0.73 8.90
CA SER A 124 8.79 -1.18 10.07
C SER A 124 7.40 -1.65 9.67
N VAL A 125 6.70 -0.90 8.82
CA VAL A 125 5.38 -1.28 8.30
C VAL A 125 5.45 -2.65 7.62
N ALA A 126 6.43 -2.86 6.75
CA ALA A 126 6.59 -4.13 6.05
C ALA A 126 6.84 -5.29 7.02
N ASN A 127 7.75 -5.12 7.97
CA ASN A 127 8.08 -6.16 8.94
C ASN A 127 6.88 -6.51 9.84
N TYR A 128 6.18 -5.51 10.34
CA TYR A 128 5.04 -5.75 11.25
C TYR A 128 3.78 -6.24 10.54
N SER A 129 3.70 -6.06 9.23
CA SER A 129 2.60 -6.64 8.45
C SER A 129 2.67 -8.16 8.37
N GLY A 130 3.87 -8.73 8.54
CA GLY A 130 4.11 -10.15 8.36
C GLY A 130 4.46 -10.55 6.92
N TYR A 131 4.50 -9.60 5.99
CA TYR A 131 4.78 -9.86 4.57
C TYR A 131 5.88 -8.94 4.02
N PRO A 132 7.05 -8.85 4.67
CA PRO A 132 8.08 -7.89 4.27
C PRO A 132 8.60 -8.10 2.84
N ASP A 133 8.53 -9.32 2.33
CA ASP A 133 9.02 -9.67 1.00
C ASP A 133 7.92 -9.65 -0.08
N ARG A 134 6.72 -9.23 0.27
CA ARG A 134 5.56 -9.25 -0.63
C ARG A 134 4.93 -7.87 -0.83
N ILE A 135 5.57 -6.80 -0.38
CA ILE A 135 5.07 -5.43 -0.50
C ILE A 135 5.93 -4.64 -1.48
N LEU A 136 5.29 -4.12 -2.53
CA LEU A 136 5.92 -3.27 -3.52
C LEU A 136 5.39 -1.84 -3.39
N ARG A 137 6.28 -0.87 -3.55
CA ARG A 137 5.94 0.56 -3.60
C ARG A 137 6.33 1.11 -4.96
N PRO A 138 5.44 0.99 -5.97
CA PRO A 138 5.79 1.28 -7.37
C PRO A 138 6.31 2.70 -7.61
N LEU A 139 5.80 3.67 -6.86
CA LEU A 139 6.17 5.07 -7.07
C LEU A 139 7.60 5.40 -6.61
N SER A 140 8.11 4.67 -5.61
CA SER A 140 9.46 4.88 -5.06
C SER A 140 10.39 3.69 -5.25
N ALA A 141 10.01 2.72 -6.07
CA ALA A 141 10.74 1.45 -6.19
C ALA A 141 12.21 1.64 -6.57
N LYS A 142 12.51 2.59 -7.46
CA LYS A 142 13.89 2.83 -7.93
C LYS A 142 14.80 3.47 -6.88
N VAL A 143 14.22 4.08 -5.83
CA VAL A 143 14.98 4.67 -4.71
C VAL A 143 14.90 3.84 -3.44
N LEU A 144 14.26 2.68 -3.51
CA LEU A 144 14.19 1.71 -2.42
C LEU A 144 14.97 0.45 -2.81
N PRO A 145 15.32 -0.42 -1.84
CA PRO A 145 15.98 -1.69 -2.16
C PRO A 145 15.15 -2.54 -3.12
N ILE A 146 15.83 -3.34 -3.93
CA ILE A 146 15.18 -4.27 -4.86
C ILE A 146 14.37 -5.29 -4.07
N THR A 147 13.13 -5.52 -4.49
CA THR A 147 12.23 -6.49 -3.87
C THR A 147 12.30 -7.86 -4.57
N PRO A 148 11.86 -8.95 -3.91
CA PRO A 148 11.74 -10.24 -4.57
C PRO A 148 10.85 -10.24 -5.82
N MET A 149 9.80 -9.41 -5.85
CA MET A 149 8.93 -9.29 -7.03
C MET A 149 9.71 -8.80 -8.25
N GLU A 150 10.59 -7.85 -8.04
CA GLU A 150 11.47 -7.33 -9.11
C GLU A 150 12.51 -8.36 -9.53
N THR A 151 13.14 -9.03 -8.55
CA THR A 151 14.15 -10.07 -8.81
C THR A 151 13.58 -11.27 -9.56
N HIS A 152 12.35 -11.67 -9.25
CA HIS A 152 11.70 -12.84 -9.85
C HIS A 152 10.94 -12.50 -11.14
N GLY A 153 10.99 -11.26 -11.60
CA GLY A 153 10.34 -10.86 -12.84
C GLY A 153 8.83 -10.72 -12.79
N LEU A 154 8.23 -10.64 -11.61
CA LEU A 154 6.80 -10.39 -11.46
C LEU A 154 6.44 -8.96 -11.89
N VAL A 155 7.36 -8.03 -11.72
CA VAL A 155 7.26 -6.65 -12.18
C VAL A 155 8.56 -6.24 -12.87
N ASP A 156 8.47 -5.29 -13.80
CA ASP A 156 9.63 -4.72 -14.48
C ASP A 156 10.06 -3.44 -13.75
N ARG A 157 11.20 -3.49 -13.07
CA ARG A 157 11.73 -2.35 -12.30
C ARG A 157 11.96 -1.12 -13.18
N GLU A 158 12.33 -1.31 -14.45
CA GLU A 158 12.58 -0.18 -15.36
C GLU A 158 11.32 0.67 -15.60
N GLN A 159 10.14 0.08 -15.49
CA GLN A 159 8.86 0.77 -15.63
C GLN A 159 8.33 1.32 -14.31
N LEU A 160 9.04 1.11 -13.21
CA LEU A 160 8.69 1.67 -11.90
C LEU A 160 9.31 3.06 -11.74
N LEU A 161 8.90 3.79 -10.71
CA LEU A 161 9.24 5.19 -10.55
C LEU A 161 10.26 5.44 -9.43
N ASP A 162 10.81 6.64 -9.42
CA ASP A 162 11.83 7.08 -8.46
C ASP A 162 11.37 8.29 -7.64
N ILE A 163 10.07 8.40 -7.38
CA ILE A 163 9.48 9.54 -6.71
C ILE A 163 9.90 9.58 -5.24
N GLN A 164 10.26 10.76 -4.77
CA GLN A 164 10.56 11.04 -3.37
C GLN A 164 9.90 12.36 -2.95
N GLY A 165 9.58 12.49 -1.66
CA GLY A 165 9.04 13.73 -1.12
C GLY A 165 7.61 13.98 -1.52
N ARG A 166 7.23 15.27 -1.54
CA ARG A 166 5.84 15.70 -1.73
C ARG A 166 5.52 16.23 -3.13
N SER A 167 6.54 16.52 -3.93
CA SER A 167 6.32 17.09 -5.26
C SER A 167 5.89 16.04 -6.27
N ARG A 168 4.87 16.36 -7.06
CA ARG A 168 4.33 15.50 -8.11
C ARG A 168 4.27 16.19 -9.47
N LYS A 169 5.05 17.26 -9.64
CA LYS A 169 5.02 18.04 -10.88
C LYS A 169 5.27 17.24 -12.16
N PRO A 170 6.14 16.22 -12.19
CA PRO A 170 6.35 15.42 -13.41
C PRO A 170 5.19 14.48 -13.76
N GLN A 171 4.16 14.41 -12.95
CA GLN A 171 3.03 13.50 -13.10
C GLN A 171 1.78 14.26 -13.50
#